data_12095f0ee4351efe97cf164a664ce72e
#
_entry.id   12095f0ee4351efe97cf164a664ce72e
#
_cell.length_a   1.000
_cell.length_b   1.000
_cell.length_c   1.000
_cell.angle_alpha   90.00
_cell.angle_beta   90.00
_cell.angle_gamma   90.00
#
_symmetry.space_group_name_H-M   'P 1'
#
loop_
_entity.id
_entity.type
_entity.pdbx_description
1 polymer ?
#
loop_
_entity_poly.entity_id
_entity_poly.type
_entity_poly.pdbx_seq_one_letter_code
_entity_poly.pdbx_strand_id
1 'polypeptide(L)'
;KATVYDELADTYCDYSVKAGNPPAVITDVTDKSALKSVPKDGERPSNVILRFKSGKILDKNGNEIADFGQFFTDTLKGKIIPVFYLADDRAADDLLDFYDKKLYVTDASVMSSDPAIVKKVRQKLPSLRGMICFKDGADAYEIVKTLSLNEATVAVLSQSDATSEKVAYIQARFKTVWTVAESSDKISLYDCVGSGTYGVITDDFGAAYDVIESYDKYGLTRANFCVAHRGLPDDYNENSVSGISAALKAGATHVETDGYLTTDNEIVLMHDSTIDRTTDGSGEIESMSLAELRRYKLDLHGSEEIPVFEDIVPLFANTDAVLVFELKTSNVKLVDELKKRLDKLDFYKNIVIVAFSEGGHKREREVLPEVPAAYLSNDCTIDGLPEILKTAGKYNAAIDVAYSQLSPDHNKMLAARGLVGWYWTYEDASSTIIAQREGYAGITSNAADICKDFIRFVTGIKNSPATLAVGDEIELECTDYCGNKVTAAGTVFFLTDNGDEYEVIAVVKNAVHPTMSRFYTLLYTKKLTFKKTA
;
A
#
# COMPACT_ATOMS: atom_id res chain seq x y z
N LYS A 1 6.75 2.57 36.62
CA LYS A 1 5.99 2.48 35.34
C LYS A 1 6.36 3.68 34.47
N ALA A 2 6.52 3.43 33.18
CA ALA A 2 6.75 4.50 32.21
C ALA A 2 5.59 5.52 32.18
N THR A 3 5.90 6.74 31.79
CA THR A 3 4.86 7.71 31.39
C THR A 3 4.34 7.28 30.02
N VAL A 4 3.01 7.11 29.88
CA VAL A 4 2.38 6.71 28.62
C VAL A 4 1.90 7.96 27.88
N TYR A 5 2.25 8.06 26.62
CA TYR A 5 1.74 9.04 25.68
C TYR A 5 0.99 8.28 24.57
N ASP A 6 -0.34 8.33 24.65
CA ASP A 6 -1.27 7.53 23.82
C ASP A 6 -2.15 8.44 22.94
N GLU A 7 -1.55 9.44 22.34
CA GLU A 7 -2.23 10.30 21.37
C GLU A 7 -1.54 10.17 20.00
N LEU A 8 -2.34 10.21 18.95
CA LEU A 8 -1.81 10.29 17.60
C LEU A 8 -1.19 11.66 17.35
N ALA A 9 -0.04 11.69 16.68
CA ALA A 9 0.56 12.92 16.23
C ALA A 9 -0.30 13.56 15.14
N ASP A 10 -0.55 14.88 15.29
CA ASP A 10 -1.10 15.71 14.23
C ASP A 10 0.05 16.07 13.26
N THR A 11 0.34 15.11 12.38
CA THR A 11 1.41 15.25 11.41
C THR A 11 1.13 16.39 10.45
N TYR A 12 2.17 17.12 10.09
CA TYR A 12 2.04 18.21 9.13
C TYR A 12 1.42 17.70 7.82
N CYS A 13 0.30 18.31 7.47
CA CYS A 13 -0.38 18.10 6.20
C CYS A 13 -0.61 19.49 5.61
N ASP A 14 0.07 19.82 4.52
CA ASP A 14 -0.28 21.02 3.78
C ASP A 14 -1.55 20.74 2.97
N TYR A 15 -2.63 21.43 3.32
CA TYR A 15 -3.90 21.38 2.59
C TYR A 15 -3.84 22.05 1.21
N SER A 16 -2.76 22.77 0.90
CA SER A 16 -2.51 23.32 -0.43
C SER A 16 -2.12 22.26 -1.45
N VAL A 17 -1.62 21.10 -1.01
CA VAL A 17 -1.24 19.98 -1.88
C VAL A 17 -2.44 19.49 -2.68
N LYS A 18 -2.33 19.57 -4.00
CA LYS A 18 -3.39 19.23 -4.95
C LYS A 18 -3.31 17.79 -5.45
N ALA A 19 -2.15 17.15 -5.33
CA ALA A 19 -1.95 15.77 -5.73
C ALA A 19 -2.81 14.81 -4.89
N GLY A 20 -3.36 13.80 -5.54
CA GLY A 20 -4.09 12.73 -4.87
C GLY A 20 -3.13 11.84 -4.06
N ASN A 21 -3.37 11.72 -2.76
CA ASN A 21 -2.63 10.85 -1.84
C ASN A 21 -1.09 11.01 -1.92
N PRO A 22 -0.53 12.19 -1.60
CA PRO A 22 0.89 12.45 -1.66
C PRO A 22 1.67 11.60 -0.65
N PRO A 23 2.96 11.32 -0.90
CA PRO A 23 3.80 10.63 0.08
C PRO A 23 4.02 11.47 1.33
N ALA A 24 4.27 10.81 2.46
CA ALA A 24 4.78 11.45 3.68
C ALA A 24 6.22 11.93 3.44
N VAL A 25 6.61 13.01 4.12
CA VAL A 25 7.98 13.54 4.09
C VAL A 25 8.68 13.21 5.41
N ILE A 26 9.81 12.53 5.31
CA ILE A 26 10.56 11.98 6.44
C ILE A 26 11.98 12.55 6.44
N THR A 27 12.46 13.01 7.60
CA THR A 27 13.85 13.47 7.74
C THR A 27 14.70 12.46 8.52
N ASP A 28 15.88 12.13 8.01
CA ASP A 28 16.88 11.34 8.73
C ASP A 28 17.80 12.26 9.55
N VAL A 29 17.74 12.13 10.86
CA VAL A 29 18.60 12.89 11.79
C VAL A 29 19.97 12.21 11.90
N THR A 30 20.91 12.66 11.08
CA THR A 30 22.26 12.07 10.96
C THR A 30 23.30 12.68 11.89
N ASP A 31 23.03 13.90 12.39
CA ASP A 31 23.93 14.64 13.26
C ASP A 31 23.21 15.72 14.07
N LYS A 32 23.97 16.46 14.88
CA LYS A 32 23.43 17.53 15.75
C LYS A 32 22.86 18.72 14.99
N SER A 33 23.33 18.99 13.77
CA SER A 33 22.78 20.06 12.92
C SER A 33 21.41 19.65 12.40
N ALA A 34 21.28 18.45 11.85
CA ALA A 34 20.02 17.88 11.41
C ALA A 34 18.99 17.80 12.55
N LEU A 35 19.41 17.44 13.77
CA LEU A 35 18.54 17.44 14.94
C LEU A 35 17.99 18.85 15.25
N LYS A 36 18.83 19.88 15.17
CA LYS A 36 18.44 21.27 15.44
C LYS A 36 17.56 21.87 14.34
N SER A 37 17.63 21.37 13.12
CA SER A 37 16.82 21.82 11.98
C SER A 37 15.38 21.30 12.05
N VAL A 38 15.08 20.30 12.89
CA VAL A 38 13.70 19.83 13.10
C VAL A 38 12.87 20.93 13.79
N PRO A 39 11.89 21.51 13.10
CA PRO A 39 11.15 22.64 13.64
C PRO A 39 10.10 22.18 14.66
N LYS A 40 9.82 23.06 15.62
CA LYS A 40 8.77 22.80 16.64
C LYS A 40 7.37 23.12 16.13
N ASP A 41 7.25 24.07 15.22
CA ASP A 41 6.00 24.60 14.68
C ASP A 41 6.16 24.95 13.20
N GLY A 42 5.04 25.14 12.51
CA GLY A 42 5.00 25.43 11.09
C GLY A 42 5.28 24.19 10.23
N GLU A 43 5.78 24.41 9.02
CA GLU A 43 6.17 23.35 8.10
C GLU A 43 7.23 22.46 8.73
N ARG A 44 7.01 21.17 8.73
CA ARG A 44 7.84 20.17 9.42
C ARG A 44 7.69 18.80 8.77
N PRO A 45 8.70 17.91 8.89
CA PRO A 45 8.53 16.55 8.43
C PRO A 45 7.43 15.85 9.23
N SER A 46 6.71 14.91 8.60
CA SER A 46 5.74 14.07 9.32
C SER A 46 6.42 13.10 10.29
N ASN A 47 7.63 12.67 9.95
CA ASN A 47 8.43 11.72 10.73
C ASN A 47 9.89 12.13 10.79
N VAL A 48 10.54 11.72 11.87
CA VAL A 48 12.00 11.82 12.01
C VAL A 48 12.61 10.47 12.35
N ILE A 49 13.66 10.07 11.62
CA ILE A 49 14.43 8.86 11.90
C ILE A 49 15.51 9.22 12.92
N LEU A 50 15.50 8.53 14.04
CA LEU A 50 16.40 8.75 15.17
C LEU A 50 17.16 7.47 15.50
N ARG A 51 18.51 7.50 15.43
CA ARG A 51 19.34 6.39 15.90
C ARG A 51 19.26 6.35 17.41
N PHE A 52 18.65 5.29 17.95
CA PHE A 52 18.35 5.20 19.37
C PHE A 52 19.21 4.16 20.09
N LYS A 53 19.73 4.54 21.25
CA LYS A 53 20.40 3.62 22.19
C LYS A 53 20.34 4.21 23.62
N SER A 54 19.96 3.40 24.59
CA SER A 54 19.95 3.73 26.04
C SER A 54 19.26 5.06 26.37
N GLY A 55 18.13 5.39 25.71
CA GLY A 55 17.39 6.64 25.91
C GLY A 55 18.01 7.87 25.23
N LYS A 56 19.04 7.67 24.40
CA LYS A 56 19.77 8.75 23.71
C LYS A 56 19.56 8.66 22.21
N ILE A 57 19.64 9.83 21.58
CA ILE A 57 19.73 9.97 20.12
C ILE A 57 21.20 10.05 19.75
N LEU A 58 21.61 9.23 18.77
CA LEU A 58 22.99 9.15 18.29
C LEU A 58 23.10 9.77 16.89
N ASP A 59 24.30 10.28 16.58
CA ASP A 59 24.68 10.60 15.20
C ASP A 59 25.00 9.32 14.38
N LYS A 60 25.29 9.48 13.10
CA LYS A 60 25.66 8.35 12.22
C LYS A 60 26.95 7.63 12.62
N ASN A 61 27.78 8.25 13.46
CA ASN A 61 29.02 7.67 13.96
C ASN A 61 28.86 7.01 15.34
N GLY A 62 27.64 7.05 15.92
CA GLY A 62 27.32 6.46 17.21
C GLY A 62 27.58 7.39 18.41
N ASN A 63 27.87 8.67 18.20
CA ASN A 63 28.05 9.63 19.28
C ASN A 63 26.70 10.18 19.76
N GLU A 64 26.54 10.36 21.07
CA GLU A 64 25.35 10.97 21.66
C GLU A 64 25.22 12.45 21.25
N ILE A 65 24.03 12.82 20.71
CA ILE A 65 23.70 14.20 20.30
C ILE A 65 22.57 14.81 21.11
N ALA A 66 21.69 13.99 21.72
CA ALA A 66 20.59 14.46 22.57
C ALA A 66 20.02 13.35 23.47
N ASP A 67 19.26 13.75 24.49
CA ASP A 67 18.34 12.89 25.23
C ASP A 67 17.01 12.78 24.47
N PHE A 68 16.53 11.54 24.23
CA PHE A 68 15.31 11.32 23.48
C PHE A 68 14.07 11.84 24.22
N GLY A 69 13.96 11.59 25.52
CA GLY A 69 12.79 12.01 26.32
C GLY A 69 12.61 13.53 26.31
N GLN A 70 13.70 14.27 26.45
CA GLN A 70 13.71 15.72 26.36
C GLN A 70 13.36 16.21 24.95
N PHE A 71 13.97 15.63 23.91
CA PHE A 71 13.70 16.01 22.52
C PHE A 71 12.25 15.68 22.12
N PHE A 72 11.72 14.54 22.54
CA PHE A 72 10.33 14.20 22.34
C PHE A 72 9.40 15.25 22.94
N THR A 73 9.60 15.59 24.20
CA THR A 73 8.75 16.55 24.92
C THR A 73 8.81 17.95 24.30
N ASP A 74 10.00 18.39 23.92
CA ASP A 74 10.23 19.77 23.46
C ASP A 74 9.85 19.99 21.98
N THR A 75 9.89 18.91 21.17
CA THR A 75 9.83 19.05 19.70
C THR A 75 8.81 18.12 19.04
N LEU A 76 8.78 16.83 19.41
CA LEU A 76 8.01 15.83 18.66
C LEU A 76 6.57 15.67 19.15
N LYS A 77 6.36 15.81 20.46
CA LYS A 77 5.10 15.48 21.14
C LYS A 77 3.88 16.08 20.43
N GLY A 78 2.97 15.20 19.96
CA GLY A 78 1.72 15.56 19.31
C GLY A 78 1.86 16.09 17.86
N LYS A 79 3.06 16.11 17.28
CA LYS A 79 3.31 16.78 15.98
C LYS A 79 4.10 15.96 14.98
N ILE A 80 5.12 15.22 15.42
CA ILE A 80 6.05 14.49 14.56
C ILE A 80 6.21 13.07 15.10
N ILE A 81 6.10 12.08 14.23
CA ILE A 81 6.21 10.67 14.60
C ILE A 81 7.68 10.26 14.67
N PRO A 82 8.18 9.79 15.83
CA PRO A 82 9.53 9.25 15.91
C PRO A 82 9.63 7.88 15.22
N VAL A 83 10.69 7.67 14.46
CA VAL A 83 11.10 6.39 13.90
C VAL A 83 12.41 5.99 14.55
N PHE A 84 12.40 4.97 15.38
CA PHE A 84 13.59 4.47 16.08
C PHE A 84 14.40 3.57 15.16
N TYR A 85 15.53 4.05 14.65
CA TYR A 85 16.49 3.23 13.94
C TYR A 85 17.37 2.47 14.95
N LEU A 86 17.30 1.15 14.90
CA LEU A 86 18.03 0.24 15.79
C LEU A 86 19.10 -0.50 15.00
N ALA A 87 20.36 -0.22 15.33
CA ALA A 87 21.49 -0.74 14.58
C ALA A 87 21.88 -2.18 15.00
N ASP A 88 21.56 -2.57 16.24
CA ASP A 88 21.94 -3.85 16.82
C ASP A 88 20.89 -4.36 17.83
N ASP A 89 21.01 -5.61 18.23
CA ASP A 89 20.11 -6.26 19.19
C ASP A 89 20.13 -5.59 20.58
N ARG A 90 21.25 -5.00 20.97
CA ARG A 90 21.36 -4.26 22.23
C ARG A 90 20.53 -2.97 22.19
N ALA A 91 20.52 -2.26 21.05
CA ALA A 91 19.66 -1.09 20.88
C ALA A 91 18.18 -1.46 20.97
N ALA A 92 17.79 -2.66 20.52
CA ALA A 92 16.44 -3.18 20.69
C ALA A 92 16.11 -3.42 22.17
N ASP A 93 16.99 -4.06 22.92
CA ASP A 93 16.81 -4.26 24.37
C ASP A 93 16.72 -2.93 25.11
N ASP A 94 17.58 -1.97 24.77
CA ASP A 94 17.58 -0.63 25.34
C ASP A 94 16.25 0.11 25.06
N LEU A 95 15.67 -0.05 23.86
CA LEU A 95 14.36 0.53 23.52
C LEU A 95 13.24 -0.11 24.34
N LEU A 96 13.22 -1.44 24.44
CA LEU A 96 12.22 -2.17 25.23
C LEU A 96 12.29 -1.75 26.71
N ASP A 97 13.49 -1.63 27.27
CA ASP A 97 13.75 -1.18 28.64
C ASP A 97 13.31 0.26 28.86
N PHE A 98 13.55 1.14 27.88
CA PHE A 98 13.13 2.54 27.91
C PHE A 98 11.59 2.67 27.90
N TYR A 99 10.91 1.89 27.07
CA TYR A 99 9.44 1.84 26.99
C TYR A 99 8.80 1.30 28.28
N ASP A 100 9.43 0.33 28.94
CA ASP A 100 8.95 -0.21 30.21
C ASP A 100 9.12 0.79 31.38
N LYS A 101 10.25 1.52 31.41
CA LYS A 101 10.69 2.24 32.60
C LYS A 101 10.57 3.77 32.52
N LYS A 102 10.57 4.36 31.31
CA LYS A 102 10.69 5.81 31.14
C LYS A 102 9.51 6.43 30.42
N LEU A 103 9.37 6.20 29.12
CA LEU A 103 8.38 6.82 28.26
C LEU A 103 7.87 5.82 27.24
N TYR A 104 6.57 5.65 27.20
CA TYR A 104 5.86 4.81 26.21
C TYR A 104 5.14 5.73 25.22
N VAL A 105 5.61 5.80 23.98
CA VAL A 105 4.99 6.56 22.89
C VAL A 105 4.31 5.57 21.96
N THR A 106 2.97 5.57 21.89
CA THR A 106 2.22 4.59 21.07
C THR A 106 2.32 4.88 19.59
N ASP A 107 2.31 6.17 19.20
CA ASP A 107 2.43 6.60 17.81
C ASP A 107 3.90 6.77 17.40
N ALA A 108 4.58 5.64 17.19
CA ALA A 108 5.98 5.58 16.81
C ALA A 108 6.23 4.39 15.88
N SER A 109 7.43 4.33 15.31
CA SER A 109 7.86 3.23 14.44
C SER A 109 9.25 2.73 14.84
N VAL A 110 9.52 1.46 14.54
CA VAL A 110 10.84 0.85 14.67
C VAL A 110 11.38 0.48 13.30
N MET A 111 12.63 0.82 13.04
CA MET A 111 13.33 0.60 11.77
C MET A 111 14.66 -0.11 12.01
N SER A 112 14.98 -1.08 11.19
CA SER A 112 16.31 -1.72 11.18
C SER A 112 16.62 -2.32 9.80
N SER A 113 17.91 -2.54 9.53
CA SER A 113 18.36 -3.38 8.41
C SER A 113 18.36 -4.87 8.76
N ASP A 114 18.22 -5.22 10.05
CA ASP A 114 18.04 -6.59 10.51
C ASP A 114 16.56 -6.85 10.81
N PRO A 115 15.88 -7.70 10.02
CA PRO A 115 14.47 -8.02 10.23
C PRO A 115 14.16 -8.62 11.61
N ALA A 116 15.11 -9.37 12.19
CA ALA A 116 14.94 -10.00 13.50
C ALA A 116 14.80 -8.97 14.63
N ILE A 117 15.51 -7.85 14.53
CA ILE A 117 15.42 -6.72 15.47
C ILE A 117 14.01 -6.11 15.43
N VAL A 118 13.47 -5.88 14.21
CA VAL A 118 12.10 -5.35 14.05
C VAL A 118 11.09 -6.31 14.66
N LYS A 119 11.18 -7.60 14.35
CA LYS A 119 10.31 -8.64 14.91
C LYS A 119 10.34 -8.68 16.42
N LYS A 120 11.53 -8.68 17.03
CA LYS A 120 11.74 -8.69 18.48
C LYS A 120 11.01 -7.54 19.17
N VAL A 121 11.14 -6.33 18.63
CA VAL A 121 10.50 -5.15 19.19
C VAL A 121 8.98 -5.21 18.98
N ARG A 122 8.53 -5.52 17.78
CA ARG A 122 7.11 -5.59 17.43
C ARG A 122 6.32 -6.60 18.26
N GLN A 123 6.91 -7.78 18.55
CA GLN A 123 6.28 -8.78 19.40
C GLN A 123 6.04 -8.30 20.84
N LYS A 124 6.83 -7.34 21.33
CA LYS A 124 6.70 -6.76 22.68
C LYS A 124 5.90 -5.45 22.66
N LEU A 125 6.01 -4.68 21.59
CA LEU A 125 5.40 -3.36 21.41
C LEU A 125 4.58 -3.34 20.10
N PRO A 126 3.40 -4.01 20.05
CA PRO A 126 2.60 -4.10 18.82
C PRO A 126 2.00 -2.75 18.37
N SER A 127 2.01 -1.73 19.21
CA SER A 127 1.63 -0.35 18.84
C SER A 127 2.63 0.30 17.88
N LEU A 128 3.91 -0.05 17.94
CA LEU A 128 4.92 0.48 17.01
C LEU A 128 4.75 -0.16 15.63
N ARG A 129 4.98 0.60 14.56
CA ARG A 129 4.99 0.07 13.19
C ARG A 129 6.40 -0.39 12.82
N GLY A 130 6.50 -1.55 12.17
CA GLY A 130 7.78 -2.14 11.75
C GLY A 130 8.19 -1.68 10.35
N MET A 131 9.46 -1.31 10.21
CA MET A 131 10.08 -0.89 8.95
C MET A 131 11.41 -1.62 8.75
N ILE A 132 11.67 -2.11 7.55
CA ILE A 132 12.91 -2.83 7.22
C ILE A 132 13.62 -2.14 6.06
N CYS A 133 14.92 -1.84 6.23
CA CYS A 133 15.76 -1.33 5.17
C CYS A 133 16.33 -2.49 4.37
N PHE A 134 16.09 -2.50 3.07
CA PHE A 134 16.57 -3.53 2.16
C PHE A 134 17.79 -3.07 1.37
N LYS A 135 18.62 -4.01 0.99
CA LYS A 135 19.74 -3.79 0.07
C LYS A 135 19.21 -3.74 -1.36
N ASP A 136 19.91 -2.99 -2.21
CA ASP A 136 19.59 -2.91 -3.63
C ASP A 136 19.60 -4.28 -4.30
N GLY A 137 18.67 -4.49 -5.23
CA GLY A 137 18.52 -5.73 -5.96
C GLY A 137 17.74 -6.82 -5.21
N ALA A 138 17.22 -6.56 -4.00
CA ALA A 138 16.37 -7.52 -3.32
C ALA A 138 15.10 -7.81 -4.14
N ASP A 139 14.71 -9.09 -4.22
CA ASP A 139 13.51 -9.52 -4.94
C ASP A 139 12.25 -8.99 -4.28
N ALA A 140 11.29 -8.49 -5.07
CA ALA A 140 10.08 -7.83 -4.55
C ALA A 140 9.19 -8.77 -3.73
N TYR A 141 9.07 -10.05 -4.10
CA TYR A 141 8.32 -11.03 -3.33
C TYR A 141 9.02 -11.36 -2.01
N GLU A 142 10.35 -11.54 -2.04
CA GLU A 142 11.13 -11.78 -0.82
C GLU A 142 11.07 -10.58 0.14
N ILE A 143 10.97 -9.34 -0.39
CA ILE A 143 10.69 -8.15 0.43
C ILE A 143 9.35 -8.29 1.15
N VAL A 144 8.27 -8.57 0.42
CA VAL A 144 6.91 -8.73 0.99
C VAL A 144 6.88 -9.83 2.04
N LYS A 145 7.48 -10.99 1.73
CA LYS A 145 7.58 -12.14 2.63
C LYS A 145 8.37 -11.80 3.90
N THR A 146 9.52 -11.15 3.74
CA THR A 146 10.36 -10.71 4.89
C THR A 146 9.61 -9.74 5.78
N LEU A 147 8.92 -8.75 5.21
CA LEU A 147 8.08 -7.81 5.98
C LEU A 147 7.01 -8.54 6.78
N SER A 148 6.28 -9.45 6.13
CA SER A 148 5.19 -10.20 6.78
C SER A 148 5.69 -11.09 7.92
N LEU A 149 6.75 -11.86 7.69
CA LEU A 149 7.36 -12.75 8.69
C LEU A 149 7.97 -12.01 9.89
N ASN A 150 8.31 -10.72 9.73
CA ASN A 150 8.97 -9.92 10.75
C ASN A 150 8.12 -8.77 11.29
N GLU A 151 6.78 -8.89 11.19
CA GLU A 151 5.84 -7.93 11.77
C GLU A 151 6.06 -6.48 11.25
N ALA A 152 6.46 -6.34 9.98
CA ALA A 152 6.72 -5.05 9.35
C ALA A 152 5.73 -4.75 8.23
N THR A 153 5.51 -3.44 7.98
CA THR A 153 4.62 -2.94 6.92
C THR A 153 5.35 -2.11 5.88
N VAL A 154 6.51 -1.55 6.21
CA VAL A 154 7.26 -0.64 5.34
C VAL A 154 8.55 -1.26 4.86
N ALA A 155 8.75 -1.29 3.53
CA ALA A 155 10.05 -1.48 2.91
C ALA A 155 10.72 -0.12 2.71
N VAL A 156 11.94 0.04 3.21
CA VAL A 156 12.78 1.21 2.93
C VAL A 156 13.76 0.83 1.84
N LEU A 157 13.67 1.51 0.69
CA LEU A 157 14.48 1.26 -0.51
C LEU A 157 15.31 2.49 -0.86
N SER A 158 16.44 2.29 -1.53
CA SER A 158 17.17 3.38 -2.18
C SER A 158 16.35 3.91 -3.38
N GLN A 159 16.62 5.13 -3.80
CA GLN A 159 16.00 5.73 -4.98
C GLN A 159 16.23 4.90 -6.24
N SER A 160 17.44 4.40 -6.44
CA SER A 160 17.81 3.59 -7.60
C SER A 160 17.10 2.23 -7.64
N ASP A 161 16.79 1.62 -6.48
CA ASP A 161 16.10 0.33 -6.38
C ASP A 161 14.56 0.46 -6.39
N ALA A 162 14.02 1.65 -6.11
CA ALA A 162 12.60 1.93 -6.08
C ALA A 162 12.04 2.18 -7.51
N THR A 163 12.04 1.17 -8.38
CA THR A 163 11.36 1.26 -9.68
C THR A 163 9.83 1.27 -9.48
N SER A 164 9.09 1.89 -10.41
CA SER A 164 7.63 1.97 -10.30
C SER A 164 6.98 0.59 -10.24
N GLU A 165 7.49 -0.38 -10.99
CA GLU A 165 7.01 -1.76 -11.00
C GLU A 165 7.28 -2.47 -9.67
N LYS A 166 8.49 -2.33 -9.13
CA LYS A 166 8.86 -2.94 -7.84
C LYS A 166 8.06 -2.34 -6.69
N VAL A 167 7.92 -1.02 -6.67
CA VAL A 167 7.08 -0.30 -5.70
C VAL A 167 5.63 -0.76 -5.79
N ALA A 168 5.07 -0.81 -7.01
CA ALA A 168 3.70 -1.28 -7.23
C ALA A 168 3.52 -2.75 -6.79
N TYR A 169 4.49 -3.64 -7.08
CA TYR A 169 4.43 -5.05 -6.65
C TYR A 169 4.32 -5.20 -5.14
N ILE A 170 5.17 -4.46 -4.40
CA ILE A 170 5.18 -4.49 -2.93
C ILE A 170 3.87 -3.91 -2.38
N GLN A 171 3.42 -2.78 -2.93
CA GLN A 171 2.22 -2.07 -2.46
C GLN A 171 0.91 -2.79 -2.85
N ALA A 172 0.90 -3.57 -3.93
CA ALA A 172 -0.21 -4.47 -4.27
C ALA A 172 -0.47 -5.55 -3.21
N ARG A 173 0.44 -5.75 -2.26
CA ARG A 173 0.38 -6.77 -1.21
C ARG A 173 0.29 -6.17 0.18
N PHE A 174 -0.50 -5.07 0.31
CA PHE A 174 -0.77 -4.41 1.59
C PHE A 174 0.48 -3.92 2.35
N LYS A 175 1.61 -3.75 1.66
CA LYS A 175 2.81 -3.15 2.22
C LYS A 175 2.99 -1.74 1.66
N THR A 176 3.88 -0.97 2.24
CA THR A 176 4.23 0.37 1.72
C THR A 176 5.73 0.45 1.46
N VAL A 177 6.10 1.38 0.58
CA VAL A 177 7.51 1.66 0.30
C VAL A 177 7.80 3.09 0.73
N TRP A 178 8.91 3.28 1.44
CA TRP A 178 9.55 4.56 1.64
C TRP A 178 10.88 4.58 0.89
N THR A 179 11.13 5.65 0.15
CA THR A 179 12.30 5.78 -0.71
C THR A 179 13.27 6.79 -0.12
N VAL A 180 14.54 6.40 -0.03
CA VAL A 180 15.64 7.29 0.39
C VAL A 180 16.12 8.06 -0.83
N ALA A 181 15.96 9.39 -0.81
CA ALA A 181 16.45 10.26 -1.86
C ALA A 181 17.98 10.28 -1.89
N GLU A 182 18.57 10.22 -3.10
CA GLU A 182 20.00 10.30 -3.30
C GLU A 182 20.53 11.71 -3.05
N SER A 183 19.71 12.72 -3.32
CA SER A 183 19.97 14.13 -3.02
C SER A 183 18.66 14.88 -2.78
N SER A 184 18.76 16.12 -2.28
CA SER A 184 17.62 17.02 -2.15
C SER A 184 17.38 17.89 -3.40
N ASP A 185 18.05 17.60 -4.53
CA ASP A 185 17.80 18.27 -5.79
C ASP A 185 16.38 17.92 -6.30
N LYS A 186 15.72 18.89 -6.93
CA LYS A 186 14.35 18.72 -7.41
C LYS A 186 14.14 17.47 -8.27
N ILE A 187 15.06 17.18 -9.19
CA ILE A 187 14.93 16.01 -10.06
C ILE A 187 15.02 14.70 -9.29
N SER A 188 15.88 14.61 -8.27
CA SER A 188 15.97 13.46 -7.37
C SER A 188 14.69 13.28 -6.56
N LEU A 189 14.15 14.36 -6.02
CA LEU A 189 12.90 14.32 -5.26
C LEU A 189 11.70 13.96 -6.13
N TYR A 190 11.60 14.51 -7.35
CA TYR A 190 10.60 14.10 -8.34
C TYR A 190 10.71 12.61 -8.69
N ASP A 191 11.94 12.11 -8.83
CA ASP A 191 12.18 10.68 -9.12
C ASP A 191 11.70 9.78 -7.99
N CYS A 192 11.98 10.16 -6.74
CA CYS A 192 11.45 9.45 -5.56
C CYS A 192 9.92 9.45 -5.53
N VAL A 193 9.29 10.63 -5.66
CA VAL A 193 7.83 10.77 -5.62
C VAL A 193 7.19 10.01 -6.78
N GLY A 194 7.74 10.14 -7.99
CA GLY A 194 7.26 9.49 -9.22
C GLY A 194 7.45 7.96 -9.23
N SER A 195 8.25 7.39 -8.32
CA SER A 195 8.31 5.93 -8.14
C SER A 195 6.99 5.35 -7.60
N GLY A 196 6.12 6.20 -7.07
CA GLY A 196 4.86 5.80 -6.45
C GLY A 196 4.97 5.48 -4.95
N THR A 197 6.07 5.83 -4.33
CA THR A 197 6.32 5.63 -2.89
C THR A 197 5.28 6.31 -2.00
N TYR A 198 5.06 5.81 -0.79
CA TYR A 198 4.25 6.45 0.26
C TYR A 198 5.07 7.25 1.27
N GLY A 199 6.38 7.28 1.15
CA GLY A 199 7.24 8.12 1.97
C GLY A 199 8.53 8.49 1.24
N VAL A 200 8.96 9.74 1.38
CA VAL A 200 10.24 10.23 0.87
C VAL A 200 11.12 10.60 2.06
N ILE A 201 12.26 9.91 2.19
CA ILE A 201 13.27 10.18 3.20
C ILE A 201 14.31 11.12 2.58
N THR A 202 14.45 12.30 3.16
CA THR A 202 15.35 13.36 2.66
C THR A 202 15.94 14.14 3.83
N ASP A 203 17.04 14.83 3.61
CA ASP A 203 17.64 15.78 4.54
C ASP A 203 17.07 17.21 4.40
N ASP A 204 16.30 17.48 3.35
CA ASP A 204 15.59 18.74 3.12
C ASP A 204 14.09 18.50 2.89
N PHE A 205 13.33 18.55 3.98
CA PHE A 205 11.88 18.36 3.92
C PHE A 205 11.16 19.50 3.20
N GLY A 206 11.69 20.75 3.25
CA GLY A 206 11.11 21.90 2.56
C GLY A 206 11.16 21.70 1.04
N ALA A 207 12.32 21.29 0.51
CA ALA A 207 12.46 20.96 -0.91
C ALA A 207 11.52 19.81 -1.34
N ALA A 208 11.29 18.83 -0.48
CA ALA A 208 10.35 17.75 -0.77
C ALA A 208 8.89 18.25 -0.80
N TYR A 209 8.49 19.14 0.10
CA TYR A 209 7.16 19.77 0.05
C TYR A 209 7.00 20.65 -1.19
N ASP A 210 8.01 21.46 -1.56
CA ASP A 210 8.00 22.24 -2.81
C ASP A 210 7.71 21.36 -4.05
N VAL A 211 8.29 20.15 -4.09
CA VAL A 211 8.04 19.19 -5.17
C VAL A 211 6.61 18.66 -5.10
N ILE A 212 6.14 18.22 -3.95
CA ILE A 212 4.79 17.65 -3.77
C ILE A 212 3.71 18.70 -4.08
N GLU A 213 3.92 19.95 -3.70
CA GLU A 213 2.98 21.05 -3.96
C GLU A 213 2.91 21.47 -5.43
N SER A 214 3.93 21.16 -6.21
CA SER A 214 3.98 21.54 -7.62
C SER A 214 3.07 20.72 -8.53
N TYR A 215 2.62 19.53 -8.08
CA TYR A 215 1.73 18.67 -8.87
C TYR A 215 0.34 19.30 -9.06
N ASP A 216 -0.23 19.09 -10.24
CA ASP A 216 -1.57 19.56 -10.55
C ASP A 216 -2.65 18.84 -9.75
N LYS A 217 -3.81 19.47 -9.67
CA LYS A 217 -5.01 18.85 -9.12
C LYS A 217 -5.35 17.57 -9.89
N TYR A 218 -5.66 16.49 -9.16
CA TYR A 218 -5.88 15.14 -9.71
C TYR A 218 -4.60 14.49 -10.26
N GLY A 219 -3.44 15.03 -9.93
CA GLY A 219 -2.15 14.43 -10.22
C GLY A 219 -1.91 13.21 -9.36
N LEU A 220 -1.52 12.11 -9.98
CA LEU A 220 -1.15 10.86 -9.33
C LEU A 220 0.31 10.55 -9.63
N THR A 221 1.02 10.08 -8.64
CA THR A 221 2.42 9.63 -8.77
C THR A 221 2.51 8.10 -8.91
N ARG A 222 1.36 7.43 -8.85
CA ARG A 222 1.20 5.98 -9.00
C ARG A 222 -0.18 5.67 -9.58
N ALA A 223 -0.26 4.57 -10.31
CA ALA A 223 -1.54 4.00 -10.71
C ALA A 223 -2.23 3.35 -9.50
N ASN A 224 -3.55 3.49 -9.41
CA ASN A 224 -4.36 2.85 -8.36
C ASN A 224 -4.46 1.34 -8.61
N PHE A 225 -4.73 0.57 -7.57
CA PHE A 225 -5.08 -0.84 -7.72
C PHE A 225 -6.58 -0.97 -7.98
N CYS A 226 -6.92 -1.58 -9.12
CA CYS A 226 -8.30 -1.92 -9.48
C CYS A 226 -8.62 -3.29 -8.90
N VAL A 227 -9.49 -3.32 -7.89
CA VAL A 227 -9.93 -4.54 -7.22
C VAL A 227 -11.32 -4.89 -7.70
N ALA A 228 -11.47 -5.98 -8.43
CA ALA A 228 -12.76 -6.45 -8.92
C ALA A 228 -13.51 -7.16 -7.79
N HIS A 229 -14.57 -6.52 -7.29
CA HIS A 229 -15.41 -7.02 -6.20
C HIS A 229 -16.17 -8.26 -6.63
N ARG A 230 -15.86 -9.42 -6.06
CA ARG A 230 -16.44 -10.73 -6.41
C ARG A 230 -16.33 -11.08 -7.90
N GLY A 231 -15.32 -10.54 -8.59
CA GLY A 231 -15.21 -10.56 -10.04
C GLY A 231 -15.87 -9.33 -10.68
N LEU A 232 -16.82 -9.51 -11.60
CA LEU A 232 -17.63 -8.44 -12.22
C LEU A 232 -19.12 -8.75 -12.01
N PRO A 233 -19.69 -8.46 -10.85
CA PRO A 233 -21.01 -8.97 -10.44
C PRO A 233 -22.19 -8.34 -11.19
N ASP A 234 -21.99 -7.22 -11.89
CA ASP A 234 -23.05 -6.60 -12.70
C ASP A 234 -23.34 -7.37 -14.01
N ASP A 235 -22.33 -8.08 -14.54
CA ASP A 235 -22.42 -8.79 -15.82
C ASP A 235 -22.31 -10.32 -15.68
N TYR A 236 -21.77 -10.82 -14.56
CA TYR A 236 -21.49 -12.23 -14.28
C TYR A 236 -22.03 -12.63 -12.91
N ASN A 237 -22.17 -13.93 -12.68
CA ASN A 237 -22.41 -14.41 -11.30
C ASN A 237 -21.28 -13.97 -10.39
N GLU A 238 -21.62 -13.40 -9.23
CA GLU A 238 -20.61 -13.02 -8.23
C GLU A 238 -19.86 -14.26 -7.73
N ASN A 239 -18.58 -14.10 -7.39
CA ASN A 239 -17.70 -15.18 -6.93
C ASN A 239 -17.59 -16.37 -7.90
N SER A 240 -17.85 -16.15 -9.20
CA SER A 240 -17.83 -17.21 -10.23
C SER A 240 -16.51 -17.28 -10.99
N VAL A 241 -16.23 -18.45 -11.58
CA VAL A 241 -15.07 -18.63 -12.46
C VAL A 241 -15.15 -17.69 -13.67
N SER A 242 -16.35 -17.52 -14.24
CA SER A 242 -16.57 -16.64 -15.40
C SER A 242 -16.33 -15.16 -15.06
N GLY A 243 -16.87 -14.68 -13.92
CA GLY A 243 -16.70 -13.30 -13.47
C GLY A 243 -15.24 -12.98 -13.12
N ILE A 244 -14.55 -13.87 -12.42
CA ILE A 244 -13.13 -13.71 -12.09
C ILE A 244 -12.27 -13.69 -13.37
N SER A 245 -12.52 -14.62 -14.30
CA SER A 245 -11.82 -14.65 -15.58
C SER A 245 -12.03 -13.38 -16.40
N ALA A 246 -13.26 -12.85 -16.42
CA ALA A 246 -13.59 -11.60 -17.11
C ALA A 246 -12.86 -10.40 -16.48
N ALA A 247 -12.84 -10.31 -15.16
CA ALA A 247 -12.14 -9.26 -14.42
C ALA A 247 -10.63 -9.25 -14.73
N LEU A 248 -9.99 -10.41 -14.69
CA LEU A 248 -8.55 -10.55 -15.02
C LEU A 248 -8.27 -10.13 -16.47
N LYS A 249 -9.12 -10.53 -17.44
CA LYS A 249 -9.00 -10.11 -18.84
C LYS A 249 -9.20 -8.63 -19.05
N ALA A 250 -10.01 -7.99 -18.21
CA ALA A 250 -10.23 -6.55 -18.22
C ALA A 250 -9.12 -5.76 -17.48
N GLY A 251 -8.04 -6.42 -17.03
CA GLY A 251 -6.90 -5.75 -16.43
C GLY A 251 -7.06 -5.45 -14.94
N ALA A 252 -8.00 -6.08 -14.25
CA ALA A 252 -8.08 -5.97 -12.79
C ALA A 252 -6.74 -6.40 -12.16
N THR A 253 -6.17 -5.53 -11.35
CA THR A 253 -4.92 -5.83 -10.64
C THR A 253 -5.14 -6.79 -9.47
N HIS A 254 -6.36 -6.80 -8.97
CA HIS A 254 -6.82 -7.67 -7.90
C HIS A 254 -8.23 -8.17 -8.20
N VAL A 255 -8.54 -9.36 -7.71
CA VAL A 255 -9.91 -9.87 -7.68
C VAL A 255 -10.22 -10.24 -6.24
N GLU A 256 -11.27 -9.67 -5.71
CA GLU A 256 -11.76 -10.00 -4.38
C GLU A 256 -12.76 -11.15 -4.47
N THR A 257 -12.71 -12.08 -3.52
CA THR A 257 -13.62 -13.21 -3.39
C THR A 257 -13.84 -13.59 -1.94
N ASP A 258 -14.98 -14.19 -1.67
CA ASP A 258 -15.46 -14.53 -0.33
C ASP A 258 -15.38 -16.05 -0.10
N GLY A 259 -14.80 -16.50 1.00
CA GLY A 259 -14.61 -17.91 1.32
C GLY A 259 -15.40 -18.42 2.50
N TYR A 260 -16.03 -19.58 2.33
CA TYR A 260 -16.64 -20.40 3.39
C TYR A 260 -16.10 -21.83 3.36
N LEU A 261 -16.28 -22.54 4.48
CA LEU A 261 -15.84 -23.93 4.62
C LEU A 261 -17.06 -24.86 4.67
N THR A 262 -17.09 -25.89 3.81
CA THR A 262 -18.13 -26.94 3.84
C THR A 262 -17.90 -27.93 4.99
N THR A 263 -18.89 -28.81 5.25
CA THR A 263 -18.76 -29.86 6.28
C THR A 263 -17.63 -30.85 6.01
N ASP A 264 -17.29 -31.06 4.74
CA ASP A 264 -16.19 -31.92 4.28
C ASP A 264 -14.88 -31.15 4.02
N ASN A 265 -14.79 -29.91 4.52
CA ASN A 265 -13.61 -29.04 4.52
C ASN A 265 -13.17 -28.56 3.13
N GLU A 266 -14.09 -28.44 2.19
CA GLU A 266 -13.82 -27.75 0.93
C GLU A 266 -14.05 -26.25 1.09
N ILE A 267 -13.20 -25.44 0.43
CA ILE A 267 -13.33 -23.99 0.43
C ILE A 267 -14.17 -23.60 -0.78
N VAL A 268 -15.38 -23.12 -0.54
CA VAL A 268 -16.30 -22.63 -1.57
C VAL A 268 -16.34 -21.11 -1.61
N LEU A 269 -16.60 -20.56 -2.79
CA LEU A 269 -16.65 -19.11 -3.00
C LEU A 269 -18.10 -18.63 -3.00
N MET A 270 -18.45 -17.85 -1.97
CA MET A 270 -19.80 -17.31 -1.77
C MET A 270 -19.74 -16.14 -0.80
N HIS A 271 -20.53 -15.10 -1.02
CA HIS A 271 -20.58 -13.96 -0.10
C HIS A 271 -21.43 -14.20 1.14
N ASP A 272 -22.64 -14.72 0.96
CA ASP A 272 -23.60 -14.95 2.04
C ASP A 272 -23.32 -16.29 2.72
N SER A 273 -23.70 -16.44 3.98
CA SER A 273 -23.60 -17.71 4.69
C SER A 273 -24.59 -18.76 4.16
N THR A 274 -25.57 -18.33 3.37
CA THR A 274 -26.57 -19.18 2.71
C THR A 274 -26.50 -19.04 1.20
N ILE A 275 -26.96 -20.07 0.48
CA ILE A 275 -26.98 -20.08 -0.99
C ILE A 275 -28.21 -19.42 -1.60
N ASP A 276 -29.15 -18.91 -0.79
CA ASP A 276 -30.52 -18.53 -1.18
C ASP A 276 -30.57 -17.37 -2.18
N ARG A 277 -29.67 -16.39 -2.07
CA ARG A 277 -29.72 -15.18 -2.92
C ARG A 277 -29.13 -15.38 -4.32
N THR A 278 -28.12 -16.22 -4.43
CA THR A 278 -27.27 -16.31 -5.63
C THR A 278 -27.39 -17.62 -6.39
N THR A 279 -28.24 -18.55 -5.88
CA THR A 279 -28.42 -19.87 -6.50
C THR A 279 -29.91 -20.22 -6.63
N ASP A 280 -30.18 -21.31 -7.36
CA ASP A 280 -31.50 -21.94 -7.47
C ASP A 280 -31.90 -22.78 -6.25
N GLY A 281 -31.11 -22.74 -5.17
CA GLY A 281 -31.30 -23.52 -3.94
C GLY A 281 -31.51 -22.69 -2.68
N SER A 282 -31.51 -23.37 -1.53
CA SER A 282 -31.55 -22.73 -0.21
C SER A 282 -30.81 -23.54 0.83
N GLY A 283 -30.26 -22.87 1.84
CA GLY A 283 -29.63 -23.49 3.01
C GLY A 283 -28.25 -22.92 3.33
N GLU A 284 -27.75 -23.26 4.51
CA GLU A 284 -26.48 -22.78 5.03
C GLU A 284 -25.29 -23.57 4.47
N ILE A 285 -24.28 -22.87 3.97
CA ILE A 285 -23.08 -23.44 3.34
C ILE A 285 -22.32 -24.34 4.31
N GLU A 286 -22.07 -23.89 5.53
CA GLU A 286 -21.30 -24.64 6.53
C GLU A 286 -22.05 -25.85 7.12
N SER A 287 -23.31 -26.04 6.71
CA SER A 287 -24.11 -27.23 7.04
C SER A 287 -24.16 -28.26 5.92
N MET A 288 -23.57 -27.99 4.77
CA MET A 288 -23.58 -28.84 3.57
C MET A 288 -22.17 -29.33 3.21
N SER A 289 -22.11 -30.51 2.64
CA SER A 289 -20.92 -30.99 1.92
C SER A 289 -20.83 -30.36 0.53
N LEU A 290 -19.66 -30.37 -0.09
CA LEU A 290 -19.50 -29.92 -1.47
C LEU A 290 -20.42 -30.68 -2.44
N ALA A 291 -20.60 -32.00 -2.23
CA ALA A 291 -21.50 -32.80 -3.06
C ALA A 291 -22.97 -32.38 -2.97
N GLU A 292 -23.41 -31.88 -1.80
CA GLU A 292 -24.75 -31.31 -1.62
C GLU A 292 -24.87 -29.94 -2.28
N LEU A 293 -23.87 -29.04 -2.08
CA LEU A 293 -23.83 -27.71 -2.69
C LEU A 293 -23.84 -27.79 -4.23
N ARG A 294 -23.12 -28.74 -4.83
CA ARG A 294 -23.07 -28.91 -6.29
C ARG A 294 -24.38 -29.39 -6.94
N ARG A 295 -25.43 -29.66 -6.16
CA ARG A 295 -26.77 -29.88 -6.71
C ARG A 295 -27.43 -28.57 -7.15
N TYR A 296 -26.95 -27.45 -6.64
CA TYR A 296 -27.45 -26.12 -6.93
C TYR A 296 -26.48 -25.38 -7.85
N LYS A 297 -26.99 -24.37 -8.55
CA LYS A 297 -26.21 -23.57 -9.49
C LYS A 297 -26.34 -22.09 -9.14
N LEU A 298 -25.28 -21.34 -9.37
CA LEU A 298 -25.35 -19.88 -9.44
C LEU A 298 -26.29 -19.51 -10.59
N ASP A 299 -27.19 -18.56 -10.42
CA ASP A 299 -28.25 -18.27 -11.39
C ASP A 299 -28.57 -16.76 -11.59
N LEU A 300 -27.78 -15.84 -11.02
CA LEU A 300 -28.00 -14.40 -11.22
C LEU A 300 -27.77 -13.97 -12.67
N HIS A 301 -26.76 -14.52 -13.34
CA HIS A 301 -26.36 -14.21 -14.72
C HIS A 301 -26.17 -15.49 -15.55
N GLY A 302 -27.06 -16.45 -15.41
CA GLY A 302 -26.99 -17.77 -16.06
C GLY A 302 -26.47 -18.87 -15.13
N SER A 303 -26.71 -20.12 -15.54
CA SER A 303 -26.41 -21.28 -14.72
C SER A 303 -24.91 -21.60 -14.73
N GLU A 304 -24.27 -21.58 -13.54
CA GLU A 304 -22.87 -21.91 -13.36
C GLU A 304 -22.65 -22.69 -12.06
N GLU A 305 -21.60 -23.47 -11.95
CA GLU A 305 -21.29 -24.20 -10.71
C GLU A 305 -20.80 -23.26 -9.61
N ILE A 306 -21.14 -23.55 -8.36
CA ILE A 306 -20.52 -22.91 -7.19
C ILE A 306 -19.04 -23.31 -7.18
N PRO A 307 -18.09 -22.37 -7.31
CA PRO A 307 -16.67 -22.73 -7.40
C PRO A 307 -16.09 -23.11 -6.05
N VAL A 308 -15.05 -23.92 -6.10
CA VAL A 308 -14.10 -24.10 -5.01
C VAL A 308 -12.84 -23.27 -5.25
N PHE A 309 -12.04 -23.09 -4.20
CA PHE A 309 -10.80 -22.31 -4.27
C PHE A 309 -9.86 -22.81 -5.39
N GLU A 310 -9.75 -24.11 -5.58
CA GLU A 310 -8.92 -24.72 -6.60
C GLU A 310 -9.35 -24.40 -8.04
N ASP A 311 -10.63 -24.08 -8.27
CA ASP A 311 -11.14 -23.77 -9.61
C ASP A 311 -10.65 -22.40 -10.10
N ILE A 312 -10.36 -21.47 -9.18
CA ILE A 312 -9.96 -20.10 -9.55
C ILE A 312 -8.44 -19.90 -9.59
N VAL A 313 -7.65 -20.66 -8.83
CA VAL A 313 -6.19 -20.51 -8.78
C VAL A 313 -5.53 -20.54 -10.17
N PRO A 314 -5.90 -21.45 -11.09
CA PRO A 314 -5.32 -21.48 -12.44
C PRO A 314 -5.57 -20.20 -13.26
N LEU A 315 -6.59 -19.41 -12.93
CA LEU A 315 -6.90 -18.16 -13.64
C LEU A 315 -5.82 -17.10 -13.43
N PHE A 316 -5.11 -17.16 -12.29
CA PHE A 316 -4.03 -16.24 -11.95
C PHE A 316 -2.67 -16.67 -12.53
N ALA A 317 -2.59 -17.86 -13.15
CA ALA A 317 -1.34 -18.34 -13.76
C ALA A 317 -0.87 -17.36 -14.85
N ASN A 318 0.42 -17.01 -14.80
CA ASN A 318 1.06 -16.05 -15.72
C ASN A 318 0.48 -14.61 -15.65
N THR A 319 -0.12 -14.22 -14.54
CA THR A 319 -0.55 -12.87 -14.27
C THR A 319 0.17 -12.32 -13.02
N ASP A 320 0.29 -10.99 -12.92
CA ASP A 320 0.72 -10.30 -11.69
C ASP A 320 -0.46 -9.97 -10.76
N ALA A 321 -1.67 -10.34 -11.15
CA ALA A 321 -2.88 -10.08 -10.38
C ALA A 321 -2.87 -10.84 -9.05
N VAL A 322 -3.51 -10.25 -8.05
CA VAL A 322 -3.55 -10.76 -6.67
C VAL A 322 -4.98 -11.12 -6.31
N LEU A 323 -5.18 -12.28 -5.74
CA LEU A 323 -6.44 -12.69 -5.11
C LEU A 323 -6.55 -12.01 -3.74
N VAL A 324 -7.60 -11.21 -3.53
CA VAL A 324 -8.00 -10.70 -2.22
C VAL A 324 -9.03 -11.67 -1.66
N PHE A 325 -8.62 -12.50 -0.71
CA PHE A 325 -9.45 -13.57 -0.18
C PHE A 325 -10.05 -13.18 1.17
N GLU A 326 -11.38 -12.99 1.22
CA GLU A 326 -12.09 -12.67 2.47
C GLU A 326 -12.44 -13.94 3.26
N LEU A 327 -12.05 -13.94 4.53
CA LEU A 327 -12.48 -14.95 5.51
C LEU A 327 -13.87 -14.58 6.04
N LYS A 328 -14.92 -15.12 5.43
CA LYS A 328 -16.32 -14.78 5.77
C LYS A 328 -16.82 -15.43 7.04
N THR A 329 -16.25 -16.56 7.44
CA THR A 329 -16.70 -17.34 8.59
C THR A 329 -15.89 -17.05 9.85
N SER A 330 -16.50 -17.20 11.02
CA SER A 330 -15.78 -17.24 12.30
C SER A 330 -15.07 -18.57 12.57
N ASN A 331 -15.31 -19.57 11.72
CA ASN A 331 -14.64 -20.87 11.79
C ASN A 331 -13.18 -20.76 11.33
N VAL A 332 -12.28 -20.58 12.28
CA VAL A 332 -10.83 -20.40 12.00
C VAL A 332 -10.18 -21.59 11.28
N LYS A 333 -10.85 -22.76 11.23
CA LYS A 333 -10.40 -23.91 10.44
C LYS A 333 -10.30 -23.60 8.95
N LEU A 334 -11.05 -22.59 8.44
CA LEU A 334 -10.91 -22.10 7.08
C LEU A 334 -9.45 -21.69 6.78
N VAL A 335 -8.78 -21.05 7.74
CA VAL A 335 -7.38 -20.64 7.58
C VAL A 335 -6.43 -21.83 7.49
N ASP A 336 -6.67 -22.88 8.29
CA ASP A 336 -5.87 -24.12 8.25
C ASP A 336 -6.05 -24.85 6.90
N GLU A 337 -7.27 -24.87 6.39
CA GLU A 337 -7.58 -25.48 5.11
C GLU A 337 -7.03 -24.64 3.94
N LEU A 338 -7.09 -23.31 4.04
CA LEU A 338 -6.44 -22.42 3.07
C LEU A 338 -4.93 -22.67 3.00
N LYS A 339 -4.27 -22.79 4.16
CA LYS A 339 -2.83 -23.12 4.19
C LYS A 339 -2.50 -24.40 3.41
N LYS A 340 -3.27 -25.46 3.60
CA LYS A 340 -3.06 -26.72 2.88
C LYS A 340 -3.17 -26.55 1.35
N ARG A 341 -4.11 -25.70 0.89
CA ARG A 341 -4.26 -25.38 -0.54
C ARG A 341 -3.09 -24.57 -1.05
N LEU A 342 -2.66 -23.55 -0.29
CA LEU A 342 -1.51 -22.72 -0.68
C LEU A 342 -0.23 -23.56 -0.77
N ASP A 343 0.01 -24.45 0.22
CA ASP A 343 1.16 -25.37 0.21
C ASP A 343 1.13 -26.32 -1.03
N LYS A 344 -0.06 -26.83 -1.38
CA LYS A 344 -0.25 -27.75 -2.50
C LYS A 344 -0.12 -27.08 -3.86
N LEU A 345 -0.60 -25.83 -3.98
CA LEU A 345 -0.73 -25.11 -5.24
C LEU A 345 0.39 -24.08 -5.47
N ASP A 346 1.28 -23.89 -4.49
CA ASP A 346 2.33 -22.85 -4.49
C ASP A 346 1.78 -21.45 -4.84
N PHE A 347 0.67 -21.06 -4.19
CA PHE A 347 -0.08 -19.84 -4.55
C PHE A 347 0.19 -18.65 -3.62
N TYR A 348 1.27 -18.66 -2.85
CA TYR A 348 1.61 -17.61 -1.89
C TYR A 348 1.90 -16.24 -2.51
N LYS A 349 2.38 -16.18 -3.74
CA LYS A 349 2.77 -14.94 -4.42
C LYS A 349 1.58 -14.09 -4.84
N ASN A 350 0.43 -14.70 -5.08
CA ASN A 350 -0.72 -14.06 -5.71
C ASN A 350 -1.94 -13.99 -4.79
N ILE A 351 -1.75 -14.01 -3.48
CA ILE A 351 -2.84 -13.94 -2.51
C ILE A 351 -2.54 -12.96 -1.39
N VAL A 352 -3.57 -12.24 -0.95
CA VAL A 352 -3.64 -11.50 0.30
C VAL A 352 -4.96 -11.85 1.00
N ILE A 353 -5.00 -11.73 2.33
CA ILE A 353 -6.17 -12.11 3.14
C ILE A 353 -6.81 -10.86 3.70
N VAL A 354 -8.15 -10.83 3.70
CA VAL A 354 -8.93 -9.78 4.37
C VAL A 354 -9.96 -10.41 5.30
N ALA A 355 -10.24 -9.78 6.43
CA ALA A 355 -11.25 -10.25 7.37
C ALA A 355 -11.76 -9.14 8.30
N PHE A 356 -13.02 -9.24 8.70
CA PHE A 356 -13.58 -8.48 9.84
C PHE A 356 -13.21 -9.12 11.19
N SER A 357 -12.96 -10.42 11.20
CA SER A 357 -12.78 -11.20 12.41
C SER A 357 -11.35 -11.11 12.95
N GLU A 358 -11.20 -10.63 14.19
CA GLU A 358 -9.92 -10.73 14.90
C GLU A 358 -9.46 -12.19 15.11
N GLY A 359 -10.40 -13.12 15.24
CA GLY A 359 -10.09 -14.56 15.34
C GLY A 359 -9.44 -15.10 14.08
N GLY A 360 -9.95 -14.68 12.92
CA GLY A 360 -9.39 -14.98 11.60
C GLY A 360 -7.95 -14.47 11.47
N HIS A 361 -7.73 -13.18 11.78
CA HIS A 361 -6.38 -12.57 11.75
C HIS A 361 -5.42 -13.21 12.73
N LYS A 362 -5.89 -13.54 13.94
CA LYS A 362 -5.05 -14.26 14.91
C LYS A 362 -4.58 -15.59 14.33
N ARG A 363 -5.50 -16.38 13.75
CA ARG A 363 -5.16 -17.69 13.18
C ARG A 363 -4.27 -17.54 11.94
N GLU A 364 -4.56 -16.56 11.08
CA GLU A 364 -3.72 -16.25 9.92
C GLU A 364 -2.28 -15.96 10.35
N ARG A 365 -2.07 -15.10 11.35
CA ARG A 365 -0.72 -14.79 11.87
C ARG A 365 0.01 -16.01 12.46
N GLU A 366 -0.73 -16.98 13.02
CA GLU A 366 -0.16 -18.22 13.58
C GLU A 366 0.30 -19.20 12.49
N VAL A 367 -0.48 -19.36 11.40
CA VAL A 367 -0.26 -20.44 10.42
C VAL A 367 0.13 -19.99 9.02
N LEU A 368 -0.16 -18.73 8.65
CA LEU A 368 0.16 -18.11 7.36
C LEU A 368 0.91 -16.78 7.52
N PRO A 369 1.92 -16.68 8.41
CA PRO A 369 2.54 -15.39 8.74
C PRO A 369 3.24 -14.71 7.56
N GLU A 370 3.48 -15.41 6.46
CA GLU A 370 4.08 -14.87 5.24
C GLU A 370 3.07 -14.23 4.29
N VAL A 371 1.75 -14.51 4.45
CA VAL A 371 0.70 -13.92 3.64
C VAL A 371 0.33 -12.55 4.20
N PRO A 372 0.36 -11.48 3.38
CA PRO A 372 -0.10 -10.17 3.83
C PRO A 372 -1.60 -10.15 4.09
N ALA A 373 -2.02 -9.37 5.08
CA ALA A 373 -3.43 -9.24 5.41
C ALA A 373 -3.86 -7.79 5.61
N ALA A 374 -5.17 -7.52 5.47
CA ALA A 374 -5.80 -6.26 5.84
C ALA A 374 -7.02 -6.48 6.73
N TYR A 375 -7.19 -5.59 7.69
CA TYR A 375 -8.34 -5.58 8.60
C TYR A 375 -9.50 -4.84 7.94
N LEU A 376 -10.64 -5.54 7.80
CA LEU A 376 -11.88 -4.96 7.28
C LEU A 376 -12.64 -4.23 8.38
N SER A 377 -13.13 -3.02 8.10
CA SER A 377 -13.98 -2.26 9.00
C SER A 377 -15.05 -1.48 8.25
N ASN A 378 -16.25 -1.45 8.83
CA ASN A 378 -17.35 -0.58 8.38
C ASN A 378 -17.23 0.85 8.93
N ASP A 379 -16.37 1.07 9.93
CA ASP A 379 -16.20 2.35 10.61
C ASP A 379 -14.74 2.79 10.53
N CYS A 380 -14.50 3.86 9.79
CA CYS A 380 -13.20 4.52 9.68
C CYS A 380 -13.38 6.04 9.73
N THR A 381 -14.03 6.53 10.76
CA THR A 381 -14.04 7.97 11.07
C THR A 381 -12.67 8.37 11.61
N ILE A 382 -12.36 9.67 11.59
CA ILE A 382 -11.14 10.20 12.23
C ILE A 382 -11.10 9.80 13.70
N ASP A 383 -12.23 9.86 14.40
CA ASP A 383 -12.32 9.50 15.81
C ASP A 383 -12.14 7.99 16.03
N GLY A 384 -12.53 7.14 15.08
CA GLY A 384 -12.34 5.68 15.11
C GLY A 384 -10.94 5.21 14.70
N LEU A 385 -10.16 6.06 14.04
CA LEU A 385 -8.85 5.70 13.52
C LEU A 385 -7.87 5.13 14.56
N PRO A 386 -7.79 5.62 15.82
CA PRO A 386 -6.90 5.05 16.83
C PRO A 386 -7.16 3.55 17.10
N GLU A 387 -8.43 3.13 17.21
CA GLU A 387 -8.77 1.72 17.45
C GLU A 387 -8.48 0.84 16.22
N ILE A 388 -8.73 1.34 15.02
CA ILE A 388 -8.38 0.63 13.78
C ILE A 388 -6.86 0.45 13.67
N LEU A 389 -6.07 1.49 13.95
CA LEU A 389 -4.61 1.42 13.96
C LEU A 389 -4.08 0.43 15.00
N LYS A 390 -4.71 0.37 16.16
CA LYS A 390 -4.36 -0.56 17.24
C LYS A 390 -4.63 -2.02 16.82
N THR A 391 -5.78 -2.29 16.23
CA THR A 391 -6.14 -3.63 15.74
C THR A 391 -5.25 -4.03 14.56
N ALA A 392 -5.07 -3.17 13.58
CA ALA A 392 -4.17 -3.39 12.45
C ALA A 392 -2.72 -3.64 12.93
N GLY A 393 -2.23 -2.84 13.89
CA GLY A 393 -0.92 -3.02 14.49
C GLY A 393 -0.75 -4.37 15.18
N LYS A 394 -1.77 -4.80 15.96
CA LYS A 394 -1.78 -6.08 16.68
C LYS A 394 -1.60 -7.29 15.74
N TYR A 395 -2.18 -7.22 14.55
CA TYR A 395 -2.16 -8.32 13.58
C TYR A 395 -1.22 -8.08 12.40
N ASN A 396 -0.43 -7.00 12.42
CA ASN A 396 0.42 -6.59 11.30
C ASN A 396 -0.35 -6.48 9.97
N ALA A 397 -1.60 -6.04 10.06
CA ALA A 397 -2.51 -5.91 8.94
C ALA A 397 -2.51 -4.48 8.37
N ALA A 398 -2.80 -4.34 7.10
CA ALA A 398 -3.20 -3.09 6.48
C ALA A 398 -4.66 -2.76 6.85
N ILE A 399 -5.19 -1.68 6.28
CA ILE A 399 -6.55 -1.19 6.56
C ILE A 399 -7.35 -1.24 5.26
N ASP A 400 -8.50 -1.92 5.31
CA ASP A 400 -9.43 -2.02 4.20
C ASP A 400 -10.86 -1.72 4.70
N VAL A 401 -11.41 -0.57 4.33
CA VAL A 401 -12.58 0.01 4.99
C VAL A 401 -13.64 0.51 4.02
N ALA A 402 -14.88 0.61 4.53
CA ALA A 402 -15.99 1.17 3.75
C ALA A 402 -15.71 2.63 3.34
N TYR A 403 -15.86 2.94 2.05
CA TYR A 403 -15.50 4.26 1.50
C TYR A 403 -16.36 5.41 2.03
N SER A 404 -17.58 5.14 2.50
CA SER A 404 -18.51 6.16 2.99
C SER A 404 -18.02 6.92 4.22
N GLN A 405 -16.97 6.44 4.87
CA GLN A 405 -16.43 6.98 6.12
C GLN A 405 -15.14 7.80 5.91
N LEU A 406 -14.71 8.00 4.66
CA LEU A 406 -13.39 8.53 4.36
C LEU A 406 -13.36 10.01 3.99
N SER A 407 -12.25 10.62 4.39
CA SER A 407 -11.73 11.84 3.78
C SER A 407 -10.31 11.63 3.25
N PRO A 408 -9.83 12.43 2.28
CA PRO A 408 -8.45 12.39 1.82
C PRO A 408 -7.41 12.56 2.94
N ASP A 409 -7.77 13.22 4.03
CA ASP A 409 -6.87 13.44 5.17
C ASP A 409 -6.51 12.15 5.91
N HIS A 410 -7.40 11.15 5.92
CA HIS A 410 -7.08 9.83 6.48
C HIS A 410 -5.91 9.18 5.74
N ASN A 411 -5.85 9.31 4.40
CA ASN A 411 -4.74 8.76 3.62
C ASN A 411 -3.39 9.40 3.97
N LYS A 412 -3.37 10.72 4.18
CA LYS A 412 -2.15 11.43 4.61
C LYS A 412 -1.69 10.97 5.99
N MET A 413 -2.63 10.80 6.93
CA MET A 413 -2.34 10.29 8.27
C MET A 413 -1.81 8.85 8.22
N LEU A 414 -2.36 8.01 7.35
CA LEU A 414 -1.91 6.62 7.17
C LEU A 414 -0.52 6.58 6.52
N ALA A 415 -0.25 7.37 5.48
CA ALA A 415 1.04 7.42 4.80
C ALA A 415 2.17 7.78 5.77
N ALA A 416 1.97 8.76 6.67
CA ALA A 416 2.91 9.13 7.72
C ALA A 416 3.18 7.97 8.71
N ARG A 417 2.29 6.99 8.80
CA ARG A 417 2.43 5.79 9.64
C ARG A 417 2.92 4.56 8.88
N GLY A 418 3.31 4.75 7.62
CA GLY A 418 3.73 3.64 6.77
C GLY A 418 2.60 2.65 6.49
N LEU A 419 1.38 3.14 6.44
CA LEU A 419 0.18 2.40 6.11
C LEU A 419 -0.54 3.03 4.92
N VAL A 420 -1.44 2.28 4.31
CA VAL A 420 -2.30 2.75 3.24
C VAL A 420 -3.69 2.16 3.41
N GLY A 421 -4.70 2.98 3.14
CA GLY A 421 -6.08 2.54 3.14
C GLY A 421 -6.48 1.94 1.80
N TRP A 422 -7.21 0.85 1.85
CA TRP A 422 -7.95 0.28 0.76
C TRP A 422 -9.44 0.45 1.06
N TYR A 423 -10.28 0.52 -0.01
CA TYR A 423 -11.64 1.02 0.17
C TYR A 423 -12.65 0.26 -0.68
N TRP A 424 -13.80 -0.05 -0.08
CA TRP A 424 -14.91 -0.80 -0.67
C TRP A 424 -16.27 -0.23 -0.27
N THR A 425 -17.33 -0.44 -1.00
CA THR A 425 -17.43 -0.94 -2.37
C THR A 425 -17.95 0.19 -3.25
N TYR A 426 -17.26 0.45 -4.34
CA TYR A 426 -17.71 1.41 -5.35
C TYR A 426 -18.57 0.66 -6.35
N GLU A 427 -19.81 1.14 -6.54
CA GLU A 427 -20.82 0.39 -7.29
C GLU A 427 -20.79 0.65 -8.80
N ASP A 428 -20.23 1.78 -9.24
CA ASP A 428 -20.25 2.20 -10.63
C ASP A 428 -18.95 2.84 -11.12
N ALA A 429 -18.83 3.01 -12.44
CA ALA A 429 -17.66 3.59 -13.08
C ALA A 429 -17.37 5.02 -12.63
N SER A 430 -18.41 5.84 -12.36
CA SER A 430 -18.23 7.25 -11.97
C SER A 430 -17.62 7.37 -10.59
N SER A 431 -18.15 6.64 -9.61
CA SER A 431 -17.63 6.61 -8.24
C SER A 431 -16.22 6.03 -8.20
N THR A 432 -15.93 5.01 -9.01
CA THR A 432 -14.60 4.41 -9.13
C THR A 432 -13.58 5.42 -9.67
N ILE A 433 -13.89 6.19 -10.71
CA ILE A 433 -12.98 7.21 -11.25
C ILE A 433 -12.78 8.37 -10.26
N ILE A 434 -13.82 8.75 -9.52
CA ILE A 434 -13.68 9.76 -8.46
C ILE A 434 -12.69 9.26 -7.40
N ALA A 435 -12.80 8.01 -6.96
CA ALA A 435 -11.85 7.40 -6.02
C ALA A 435 -10.41 7.39 -6.57
N GLN A 436 -10.23 7.09 -7.86
CA GLN A 436 -8.93 7.18 -8.52
C GLN A 436 -8.36 8.59 -8.49
N ARG A 437 -9.17 9.61 -8.75
CA ARG A 437 -8.75 11.02 -8.71
C ARG A 437 -8.31 11.49 -7.34
N GLU A 438 -8.91 10.96 -6.28
CA GLU A 438 -8.49 11.21 -4.90
C GLU A 438 -7.20 10.45 -4.53
N GLY A 439 -6.69 9.59 -5.42
CA GLY A 439 -5.44 8.86 -5.24
C GLY A 439 -5.54 7.69 -4.25
N TYR A 440 -6.73 7.14 -4.02
CA TYR A 440 -6.89 5.97 -3.16
C TYR A 440 -6.10 4.78 -3.72
N ALA A 441 -5.47 4.00 -2.84
CA ALA A 441 -4.56 2.94 -3.26
C ALA A 441 -5.29 1.77 -3.91
N GLY A 442 -6.08 1.05 -3.15
CA GLY A 442 -6.92 -0.05 -3.62
C GLY A 442 -8.38 0.39 -3.65
N ILE A 443 -9.03 0.16 -4.77
CA ILE A 443 -10.42 0.57 -5.03
C ILE A 443 -11.20 -0.68 -5.40
N THR A 444 -11.94 -1.23 -4.43
CA THR A 444 -12.80 -2.40 -4.63
C THR A 444 -14.11 -1.95 -5.28
N SER A 445 -14.34 -2.40 -6.51
CA SER A 445 -15.42 -1.90 -7.36
C SER A 445 -16.13 -3.00 -8.13
N ASN A 446 -17.46 -2.84 -8.31
CA ASN A 446 -18.25 -3.65 -9.23
C ASN A 446 -17.91 -3.35 -10.71
N ALA A 447 -17.39 -2.15 -10.99
CA ALA A 447 -17.03 -1.66 -12.33
C ALA A 447 -15.50 -1.64 -12.55
N ALA A 448 -14.76 -2.62 -12.06
CA ALA A 448 -13.30 -2.65 -12.19
C ALA A 448 -12.80 -2.82 -13.64
N ASP A 449 -13.65 -3.25 -14.55
CA ASP A 449 -13.34 -3.40 -15.98
C ASP A 449 -13.08 -2.06 -16.71
N ILE A 450 -13.44 -0.92 -16.11
CA ILE A 450 -13.09 0.40 -16.66
C ILE A 450 -11.60 0.64 -16.76
N CYS A 451 -10.79 -0.10 -15.99
CA CYS A 451 -9.34 0.08 -15.94
C CYS A 451 -8.62 -0.40 -17.21
N LYS A 452 -9.26 -1.21 -18.04
CA LYS A 452 -8.64 -1.88 -19.20
C LYS A 452 -7.89 -0.95 -20.16
N ASP A 453 -8.39 0.29 -20.31
CA ASP A 453 -7.83 1.27 -21.25
C ASP A 453 -6.91 2.30 -20.56
N PHE A 454 -6.64 2.15 -19.25
CA PHE A 454 -5.82 3.09 -18.50
C PHE A 454 -4.34 2.69 -18.50
N ILE A 455 -3.48 3.71 -18.47
CA ILE A 455 -2.03 3.51 -18.35
C ILE A 455 -1.71 3.14 -16.89
N ARG A 456 -0.95 2.06 -16.74
CA ARG A 456 -0.45 1.60 -15.46
C ARG A 456 0.98 2.06 -15.19
N PHE A 457 1.85 1.97 -16.21
CA PHE A 457 3.24 2.39 -16.11
C PHE A 457 3.66 3.18 -17.35
N VAL A 458 4.50 4.18 -17.13
CA VAL A 458 5.28 4.83 -18.19
C VAL A 458 6.70 4.30 -18.14
N THR A 459 7.17 3.71 -19.22
CA THR A 459 8.43 2.96 -19.27
C THR A 459 9.54 3.69 -20.03
N GLY A 460 9.21 4.73 -20.82
CA GLY A 460 10.21 5.46 -21.59
C GLY A 460 9.62 6.58 -22.44
N ILE A 461 10.50 7.25 -23.18
CA ILE A 461 10.17 8.22 -24.21
C ILE A 461 10.44 7.57 -25.57
N LYS A 462 9.44 7.57 -26.45
CA LYS A 462 9.52 6.88 -27.74
C LYS A 462 10.38 7.63 -28.75
N ASN A 463 10.27 8.95 -28.79
CA ASN A 463 11.00 9.81 -29.71
C ASN A 463 11.85 10.80 -28.93
N SER A 464 13.17 10.80 -29.17
CA SER A 464 14.10 11.71 -28.50
C SER A 464 14.28 12.97 -29.35
N PRO A 465 13.62 14.10 -29.05
CA PRO A 465 13.81 15.34 -29.80
C PRO A 465 15.22 15.93 -29.54
N ALA A 466 15.78 16.65 -30.52
CA ALA A 466 17.09 17.32 -30.38
C ALA A 466 17.05 18.44 -29.32
N THR A 467 15.91 19.08 -29.16
CA THR A 467 15.65 20.13 -28.15
C THR A 467 14.35 19.82 -27.41
N LEU A 468 14.33 20.11 -26.12
CA LEU A 468 13.16 19.88 -25.28
C LEU A 468 13.02 20.99 -24.25
N ALA A 469 11.79 21.41 -23.99
CA ALA A 469 11.44 22.40 -22.99
C ALA A 469 10.25 21.93 -22.12
N VAL A 470 10.09 22.52 -20.95
CA VAL A 470 8.89 22.33 -20.14
C VAL A 470 7.66 22.80 -20.92
N GLY A 471 6.61 21.97 -20.94
CA GLY A 471 5.39 22.20 -21.71
C GLY A 471 5.35 21.54 -23.09
N ASP A 472 6.49 21.03 -23.59
CA ASP A 472 6.53 20.33 -24.88
C ASP A 472 5.75 19.01 -24.80
N GLU A 473 5.08 18.67 -25.91
CA GLU A 473 4.45 17.35 -26.07
C GLU A 473 5.47 16.32 -26.51
N ILE A 474 5.41 15.14 -25.92
CA ILE A 474 6.28 14.00 -26.22
C ILE A 474 5.46 12.71 -26.33
N GLU A 475 5.96 11.74 -27.10
CA GLU A 475 5.39 10.38 -27.13
C GLU A 475 6.05 9.52 -26.06
N LEU A 476 5.23 8.92 -25.20
CA LEU A 476 5.65 8.06 -24.10
C LEU A 476 5.39 6.60 -24.44
N GLU A 477 6.34 5.74 -24.10
CA GLU A 477 6.16 4.29 -24.05
C GLU A 477 5.51 3.92 -22.73
N CYS A 478 4.37 3.22 -22.81
CA CYS A 478 3.56 2.90 -21.65
C CYS A 478 3.17 1.41 -21.63
N THR A 479 2.73 0.96 -20.47
CA THR A 479 2.04 -0.31 -20.29
C THR A 479 0.67 -0.04 -19.70
N ASP A 480 -0.39 -0.57 -20.30
CA ASP A 480 -1.75 -0.48 -19.78
C ASP A 480 -2.00 -1.51 -18.65
N TYR A 481 -3.21 -1.50 -18.07
CA TYR A 481 -3.57 -2.44 -17.01
C TYR A 481 -3.70 -3.90 -17.50
N CYS A 482 -3.93 -4.10 -18.79
CA CYS A 482 -3.94 -5.45 -19.39
C CYS A 482 -2.53 -5.97 -19.72
N GLY A 483 -1.48 -5.17 -19.46
CA GLY A 483 -0.10 -5.53 -19.75
C GLY A 483 0.34 -5.24 -21.20
N ASN A 484 -0.52 -4.61 -22.02
CA ASN A 484 -0.17 -4.28 -23.38
C ASN A 484 0.79 -3.09 -23.44
N LYS A 485 1.73 -3.14 -24.40
CA LYS A 485 2.59 -1.99 -24.72
C LYS A 485 1.80 -1.01 -25.58
N VAL A 486 1.66 0.22 -25.11
CA VAL A 486 0.91 1.30 -25.78
C VAL A 486 1.75 2.57 -25.84
N THR A 487 1.37 3.47 -26.76
CA THR A 487 1.97 4.80 -26.83
C THR A 487 0.96 5.84 -26.38
N ALA A 488 1.38 6.79 -25.56
CA ALA A 488 0.54 7.90 -25.12
C ALA A 488 1.22 9.24 -25.34
N ALA A 489 0.43 10.28 -25.64
CA ALA A 489 0.90 11.64 -25.60
C ALA A 489 1.11 12.08 -24.15
N GLY A 490 2.27 12.63 -23.86
CA GLY A 490 2.61 13.21 -22.57
C GLY A 490 3.10 14.65 -22.73
N THR A 491 3.18 15.36 -21.62
CA THR A 491 3.73 16.73 -21.57
C THR A 491 4.92 16.75 -20.63
N VAL A 492 5.99 17.42 -21.01
CA VAL A 492 7.15 17.66 -20.15
C VAL A 492 6.75 18.55 -18.99
N PHE A 493 6.77 18.01 -17.79
CA PHE A 493 6.42 18.73 -16.56
C PHE A 493 7.65 19.38 -15.90
N PHE A 494 8.74 18.64 -15.83
CA PHE A 494 10.02 19.13 -15.30
C PHE A 494 11.18 18.58 -16.14
N LEU A 495 12.24 19.35 -16.26
CA LEU A 495 13.37 19.04 -17.14
C LEU A 495 14.69 19.50 -16.50
N THR A 496 15.70 18.62 -16.55
CA THR A 496 17.11 18.95 -16.32
C THR A 496 17.90 18.66 -17.60
N ASP A 497 18.72 19.63 -18.03
CA ASP A 497 19.63 19.49 -19.15
C ASP A 497 21.04 19.23 -18.63
N ASN A 498 21.55 18.02 -18.84
CA ASN A 498 22.88 17.58 -18.41
C ASN A 498 23.90 17.58 -19.56
N GLY A 499 23.70 18.42 -20.58
CA GLY A 499 24.58 18.52 -21.73
C GLY A 499 24.29 17.49 -22.81
N ASP A 500 24.67 16.22 -22.59
CA ASP A 500 24.49 15.15 -23.58
C ASP A 500 23.15 14.45 -23.46
N GLU A 501 22.44 14.64 -22.34
CA GLU A 501 21.17 14.00 -22.06
C GLU A 501 20.18 14.92 -21.32
N TYR A 502 18.91 14.59 -21.43
CA TYR A 502 17.85 15.18 -20.64
C TYR A 502 17.36 14.20 -19.57
N GLU A 503 17.08 14.72 -18.38
CA GLU A 503 16.29 14.05 -17.35
C GLU A 503 14.93 14.74 -17.27
N VAL A 504 13.85 13.97 -17.42
CA VAL A 504 12.49 14.49 -17.62
C VAL A 504 11.53 13.84 -16.66
N ILE A 505 10.67 14.65 -16.06
CA ILE A 505 9.41 14.19 -15.48
C ILE A 505 8.32 14.60 -16.45
N ALA A 506 7.52 13.64 -16.89
CA ALA A 506 6.41 13.86 -17.78
C ALA A 506 5.08 13.62 -17.08
N VAL A 507 4.02 14.15 -17.65
CA VAL A 507 2.65 13.90 -17.20
C VAL A 507 1.81 13.41 -18.37
N VAL A 508 1.00 12.38 -18.14
CA VAL A 508 0.05 11.83 -19.10
C VAL A 508 -1.37 11.97 -18.57
N LYS A 509 -2.31 12.38 -19.43
CA LYS A 509 -3.73 12.36 -19.13
C LYS A 509 -4.22 10.92 -19.14
N ASN A 510 -4.81 10.47 -18.03
CA ASN A 510 -5.16 9.07 -17.81
C ASN A 510 -6.56 8.93 -17.21
N ALA A 511 -7.08 7.71 -17.14
CA ALA A 511 -8.34 7.37 -16.49
C ALA A 511 -9.50 8.33 -16.88
N VAL A 512 -9.72 8.54 -18.19
CA VAL A 512 -10.78 9.43 -18.68
C VAL A 512 -12.11 8.71 -18.64
N HIS A 513 -13.10 9.33 -17.97
CA HIS A 513 -14.45 8.76 -17.91
C HIS A 513 -15.05 8.65 -19.35
N PRO A 514 -15.65 7.51 -19.73
CA PRO A 514 -16.09 7.26 -21.10
C PRO A 514 -17.10 8.30 -21.63
N THR A 515 -17.98 8.80 -20.77
CA THR A 515 -19.05 9.74 -21.16
C THR A 515 -18.89 11.15 -20.60
N MET A 516 -17.95 11.36 -19.66
CA MET A 516 -17.72 12.66 -19.01
C MET A 516 -16.23 13.03 -19.09
N SER A 517 -15.76 13.50 -20.24
CA SER A 517 -14.36 13.79 -20.53
C SER A 517 -13.66 14.76 -19.55
N ARG A 518 -14.43 15.51 -18.74
CA ARG A 518 -13.92 16.37 -17.66
C ARG A 518 -13.44 15.57 -16.42
N PHE A 519 -13.85 14.30 -16.30
CA PHE A 519 -13.39 13.40 -15.25
C PHE A 519 -12.20 12.60 -15.78
N TYR A 520 -11.01 12.94 -15.32
CA TYR A 520 -9.76 12.29 -15.68
C TYR A 520 -8.76 12.39 -14.52
N THR A 521 -7.72 11.59 -14.59
CA THR A 521 -6.53 11.69 -13.74
C THR A 521 -5.34 12.16 -14.58
N LEU A 522 -4.30 12.65 -13.90
CA LEU A 522 -3.00 12.93 -14.47
C LEU A 522 -2.00 11.98 -13.82
N LEU A 523 -1.30 11.17 -14.61
CA LEU A 523 -0.26 10.27 -14.11
C LEU A 523 1.12 10.89 -14.38
N TYR A 524 1.86 11.19 -13.34
CA TYR A 524 3.21 11.71 -13.39
C TYR A 524 4.23 10.57 -13.39
N THR A 525 5.27 10.72 -14.18
CA THR A 525 6.28 9.68 -14.32
C THR A 525 7.33 9.76 -13.22
N LYS A 526 8.02 8.66 -13.00
CA LYS A 526 9.37 8.65 -12.47
C LYS A 526 10.30 9.38 -13.46
N LYS A 527 11.52 9.71 -13.05
CA LYS A 527 12.53 10.30 -13.94
C LYS A 527 12.78 9.41 -15.18
N LEU A 528 12.62 10.01 -16.35
CA LEU A 528 12.95 9.42 -17.64
C LEU A 528 14.22 10.09 -18.14
N THR A 529 15.19 9.30 -18.61
CA THR A 529 16.46 9.80 -19.13
C THR A 529 16.60 9.42 -20.59
N PHE A 530 17.02 10.34 -21.44
CA PHE A 530 17.37 10.05 -22.83
C PHE A 530 18.50 10.95 -23.36
N LYS A 531 19.29 10.39 -24.29
CA LYS A 531 20.37 11.09 -24.94
C LYS A 531 19.83 12.03 -26.00
N LYS A 532 20.43 13.22 -26.10
CA LYS A 532 20.14 14.16 -27.18
C LYS A 532 20.57 13.57 -28.51
N THR A 533 19.70 13.63 -29.51
CA THR A 533 20.08 13.33 -30.89
C THR A 533 20.89 14.50 -31.44
N ALA A 534 22.07 14.21 -32.03
CA ALA A 534 22.93 15.19 -32.61
C ALA A 534 22.27 15.91 -33.81
#